data_9b60af1dc6a69fef68a630d10aa98169
#
_entry.id   9b60af1dc6a69fef68a630d10aa98169
#
_cell.length_a   1.000
_cell.length_b   1.000
_cell.length_c   1.000
_cell.angle_alpha   90.00
_cell.angle_beta   90.00
_cell.angle_gamma   90.00
#
_symmetry.space_group_name_H-M   'P 1'
#
loop_
_entity.id
_entity.type
_entity.pdbx_description
1 polymer ?
#
loop_
_entity_poly.entity_id
_entity_poly.type
_entity_poly.pdbx_seq_one_letter_code
_entity_poly.pdbx_strand_id
1 'polypeptide(L)'
;MISSTSNQKVKQAAALAKKAKYRTESGLFVVEGPKMAAELPDDRIQQVYVTEHFLEEEKKKADHALYQKLKQLTCVETVTDEVLKAMSDTQTPQGILALAKQYHYGLKDLLSQSGAAHFIVLERLQDPGNLGTILRAGEAAGITGVIMDSQTADIYNPKVIRSTMGAVFRVPFVYVEDLKAALSQLKDHGVHLYAAHLKGQNPYDQEDYTESTGFLIGNEAQGLSDEIASLADTYVKIPMAGSVESLNAAIASSVLMFEVARQRRNQK
;
A
#
# COMPACT_ATOMS: atom_id res chain seq x y z
N MET A 1 5.27 24.83 -21.23
CA MET A 1 6.33 24.37 -20.28
C MET A 1 6.34 25.25 -19.03
N ILE A 2 6.39 24.65 -17.86
CA ILE A 2 6.53 25.36 -16.57
C ILE A 2 8.02 25.41 -16.21
N SER A 3 8.57 26.62 -16.06
CA SER A 3 9.99 26.86 -15.73
C SER A 3 10.20 27.53 -14.37
N SER A 4 9.14 27.95 -13.69
CA SER A 4 9.25 28.64 -12.40
C SER A 4 8.76 27.75 -11.24
N THR A 5 9.59 27.61 -10.21
CA THR A 5 9.24 26.93 -8.95
C THR A 5 8.19 27.69 -8.13
N SER A 6 7.95 28.98 -8.43
CA SER A 6 6.91 29.79 -7.79
C SER A 6 5.51 29.54 -8.35
N ASN A 7 5.37 28.80 -9.46
CA ASN A 7 4.10 28.45 -10.07
C ASN A 7 3.17 27.72 -9.06
N GLN A 8 1.89 28.05 -9.08
CA GLN A 8 0.93 27.50 -8.13
C GLN A 8 0.77 25.96 -8.24
N LYS A 9 0.81 25.41 -9.46
CA LYS A 9 0.76 23.96 -9.68
C LYS A 9 1.98 23.25 -9.08
N VAL A 10 3.17 23.89 -9.16
CA VAL A 10 4.40 23.37 -8.54
C VAL A 10 4.28 23.34 -7.02
N LYS A 11 3.79 24.42 -6.42
CA LYS A 11 3.55 24.52 -4.97
C LYS A 11 2.53 23.47 -4.51
N GLN A 12 1.49 23.22 -5.30
CA GLN A 12 0.48 22.19 -5.03
C GLN A 12 1.11 20.80 -5.03
N ALA A 13 1.85 20.43 -6.07
CA ALA A 13 2.52 19.13 -6.14
C ALA A 13 3.52 18.92 -4.99
N ALA A 14 4.33 19.95 -4.69
CA ALA A 14 5.25 19.91 -3.55
C ALA A 14 4.54 19.80 -2.20
N ALA A 15 3.36 20.40 -2.04
CA ALA A 15 2.55 20.27 -0.83
C ALA A 15 1.99 18.83 -0.69
N LEU A 16 1.53 18.23 -1.77
CA LEU A 16 1.08 16.82 -1.80
C LEU A 16 2.20 15.85 -1.43
N ALA A 17 3.42 16.10 -1.91
CA ALA A 17 4.58 15.28 -1.56
C ALA A 17 4.91 15.35 -0.05
N LYS A 18 4.75 16.51 0.59
CA LYS A 18 5.26 16.76 1.96
C LYS A 18 4.21 16.71 3.07
N LYS A 19 2.91 16.97 2.78
CA LYS A 19 1.89 17.23 3.80
C LYS A 19 0.72 16.26 3.72
N ALA A 20 0.57 15.37 4.71
CA ALA A 20 -0.55 14.44 4.80
C ALA A 20 -1.91 15.17 4.78
N LYS A 21 -2.07 16.21 5.62
CA LYS A 21 -3.28 17.03 5.66
C LYS A 21 -3.71 17.53 4.27
N TYR A 22 -2.74 18.00 3.47
CA TYR A 22 -3.04 18.51 2.12
C TYR A 22 -3.51 17.37 1.17
N ARG A 23 -2.95 16.17 1.30
CA ARG A 23 -3.41 14.98 0.57
C ARG A 23 -4.85 14.62 0.92
N THR A 24 -5.17 14.61 2.21
CA THR A 24 -6.54 14.31 2.70
C THR A 24 -7.55 15.35 2.21
N GLU A 25 -7.24 16.65 2.32
CA GLU A 25 -8.15 17.73 1.93
C GLU A 25 -8.38 17.79 0.41
N SER A 26 -7.34 17.48 -0.39
CA SER A 26 -7.44 17.53 -1.86
C SER A 26 -7.94 16.24 -2.50
N GLY A 27 -7.90 15.11 -1.79
CA GLY A 27 -8.18 13.78 -2.35
C GLY A 27 -7.16 13.33 -3.40
N LEU A 28 -5.94 13.93 -3.40
CA LEU A 28 -4.89 13.64 -4.36
C LEU A 28 -3.63 13.11 -3.68
N PHE A 29 -2.80 12.40 -4.44
CA PHE A 29 -1.47 11.97 -4.02
C PHE A 29 -0.47 12.00 -5.16
N VAL A 30 0.81 11.88 -4.83
CA VAL A 30 1.91 11.93 -5.80
C VAL A 30 2.35 10.52 -6.18
N VAL A 31 2.54 10.31 -7.47
CA VAL A 31 3.13 9.11 -8.07
C VAL A 31 4.38 9.51 -8.82
N GLU A 32 5.54 9.02 -8.40
CA GLU A 32 6.84 9.34 -9.00
C GLU A 32 7.45 8.14 -9.73
N GLY A 33 8.09 8.45 -10.85
CA GLY A 33 8.88 7.52 -11.62
C GLY A 33 8.12 6.79 -12.73
N PRO A 34 8.83 6.34 -13.77
CA PRO A 34 8.23 5.84 -15.01
C PRO A 34 7.44 4.55 -14.79
N LYS A 35 7.94 3.62 -13.97
CA LYS A 35 7.27 2.36 -13.70
C LYS A 35 5.90 2.58 -13.04
N MET A 36 5.86 3.40 -11.99
CA MET A 36 4.63 3.71 -11.28
C MET A 36 3.64 4.49 -12.16
N ALA A 37 4.14 5.44 -12.96
CA ALA A 37 3.31 6.22 -13.89
C ALA A 37 2.71 5.35 -15.02
N ALA A 38 3.45 4.34 -15.48
CA ALA A 38 2.96 3.39 -16.48
C ALA A 38 1.78 2.56 -15.94
N GLU A 39 1.87 2.11 -14.68
CA GLU A 39 0.87 1.27 -14.02
C GLU A 39 -0.33 2.05 -13.48
N LEU A 40 -0.23 3.38 -13.31
CA LEU A 40 -1.31 4.23 -12.78
C LEU A 40 -2.52 4.20 -13.72
N PRO A 41 -3.74 3.81 -13.27
CA PRO A 41 -4.93 3.80 -14.11
C PRO A 41 -5.28 5.18 -14.65
N ASP A 42 -5.68 5.27 -15.92
CA ASP A 42 -5.90 6.53 -16.63
C ASP A 42 -7.01 7.37 -16.01
N ASP A 43 -8.08 6.73 -15.52
CA ASP A 43 -9.21 7.37 -14.83
C ASP A 43 -8.82 7.99 -13.46
N ARG A 44 -7.69 7.60 -12.93
CA ARG A 44 -7.13 8.15 -11.68
C ARG A 44 -6.18 9.31 -11.91
N ILE A 45 -5.69 9.51 -13.13
CA ILE A 45 -4.74 10.58 -13.43
C ILE A 45 -5.45 11.94 -13.36
N GLN A 46 -4.95 12.84 -12.52
CA GLN A 46 -5.39 14.23 -12.46
C GLN A 46 -4.49 15.14 -13.27
N GLN A 47 -3.17 14.96 -13.19
CA GLN A 47 -2.17 15.78 -13.87
C GLN A 47 -0.86 14.98 -13.99
N VAL A 48 -0.13 15.15 -15.08
CA VAL A 48 1.22 14.59 -15.24
C VAL A 48 2.19 15.71 -15.56
N TYR A 49 3.36 15.68 -14.93
CA TYR A 49 4.48 16.55 -15.18
C TYR A 49 5.66 15.72 -15.69
N VAL A 50 6.25 16.13 -16.80
CA VAL A 50 7.36 15.43 -17.44
C VAL A 50 8.44 16.41 -17.88
N THR A 51 9.71 15.99 -17.86
CA THR A 51 10.78 16.75 -18.48
C THR A 51 10.86 16.45 -19.97
N GLU A 52 11.34 17.39 -20.77
CA GLU A 52 11.56 17.17 -22.21
C GLU A 52 12.55 16.02 -22.45
N HIS A 53 13.63 16.01 -21.67
CA HIS A 53 14.61 14.92 -21.73
C HIS A 53 13.98 13.54 -21.51
N PHE A 54 13.13 13.41 -20.49
CA PHE A 54 12.41 12.16 -20.23
C PHE A 54 11.54 11.73 -21.42
N LEU A 55 10.77 12.66 -22.00
CA LEU A 55 9.92 12.36 -23.16
C LEU A 55 10.73 11.89 -24.38
N GLU A 56 11.87 12.51 -24.64
CA GLU A 56 12.77 12.13 -25.73
C GLU A 56 13.37 10.73 -25.52
N GLU A 57 13.73 10.40 -24.28
CA GLU A 57 14.25 9.06 -23.96
C GLU A 57 13.15 7.98 -24.03
N GLU A 58 11.94 8.26 -23.53
CA GLU A 58 10.80 7.32 -23.63
C GLU A 58 10.41 7.06 -25.11
N LYS A 59 10.51 8.08 -25.96
CA LYS A 59 10.24 7.95 -27.39
C LYS A 59 11.23 7.01 -28.11
N LYS A 60 12.47 6.90 -27.62
CA LYS A 60 13.52 6.05 -28.21
C LYS A 60 13.46 4.60 -27.76
N LYS A 61 12.73 4.29 -26.69
CA LYS A 61 12.62 2.92 -26.17
C LYS A 61 11.92 2.00 -27.17
N ALA A 62 12.32 0.73 -27.20
CA ALA A 62 11.65 -0.27 -28.00
C ALA A 62 10.20 -0.50 -27.54
N ASP A 63 9.96 -0.46 -26.22
CA ASP A 63 8.62 -0.42 -25.66
C ASP A 63 8.17 1.04 -25.47
N HIS A 64 7.26 1.47 -26.32
CA HIS A 64 6.72 2.83 -26.33
C HIS A 64 5.44 2.98 -25.49
N ALA A 65 5.05 1.99 -24.68
CA ALA A 65 3.74 1.98 -24.01
C ALA A 65 3.50 3.23 -23.14
N LEU A 66 4.46 3.61 -22.30
CA LEU A 66 4.35 4.82 -21.49
C LEU A 66 4.29 6.09 -22.34
N TYR A 67 5.12 6.20 -23.37
CA TYR A 67 5.11 7.35 -24.28
C TYR A 67 3.76 7.48 -25.01
N GLN A 68 3.19 6.37 -25.50
CA GLN A 68 1.87 6.38 -26.14
C GLN A 68 0.76 6.77 -25.14
N LYS A 69 0.81 6.24 -23.93
CA LYS A 69 -0.09 6.64 -22.85
C LYS A 69 -0.04 8.15 -22.61
N LEU A 70 1.16 8.72 -22.44
CA LEU A 70 1.34 10.15 -22.20
C LEU A 70 0.83 11.02 -23.37
N LYS A 71 0.94 10.54 -24.60
CA LYS A 71 0.39 11.25 -25.79
C LYS A 71 -1.13 11.28 -25.85
N GLN A 72 -1.79 10.29 -25.30
CA GLN A 72 -3.28 10.22 -25.27
C GLN A 72 -3.88 11.06 -24.16
N LEU A 73 -3.11 11.35 -23.10
CA LEU A 73 -3.58 12.16 -21.97
C LEU A 73 -3.58 13.64 -22.33
N THR A 74 -4.65 14.35 -21.98
CA THR A 74 -4.81 15.80 -22.16
C THR A 74 -4.21 16.61 -21.00
N CYS A 75 -3.85 15.94 -19.90
CA CYS A 75 -3.38 16.54 -18.65
C CYS A 75 -1.85 16.40 -18.46
N VAL A 76 -1.07 16.39 -19.55
CA VAL A 76 0.41 16.33 -19.49
C VAL A 76 0.99 17.72 -19.69
N GLU A 77 1.85 18.16 -18.78
CA GLU A 77 2.60 19.42 -18.87
C GLU A 77 4.09 19.17 -18.81
N THR A 78 4.84 19.82 -19.69
CA THR A 78 6.31 19.79 -19.64
C THR A 78 6.81 20.77 -18.59
N VAL A 79 7.86 20.36 -17.87
CA VAL A 79 8.52 21.13 -16.80
C VAL A 79 10.04 21.06 -16.97
N THR A 80 10.75 22.02 -16.38
CA THR A 80 12.22 21.92 -16.26
C THR A 80 12.61 20.92 -15.15
N ASP A 81 13.84 20.39 -15.21
CA ASP A 81 14.38 19.50 -14.18
C ASP A 81 14.37 20.13 -12.79
N GLU A 82 14.65 21.44 -12.70
CA GLU A 82 14.60 22.22 -11.46
C GLU A 82 13.17 22.24 -10.88
N VAL A 83 12.17 22.45 -11.73
CA VAL A 83 10.75 22.44 -11.34
C VAL A 83 10.33 21.06 -10.89
N LEU A 84 10.68 20.00 -11.64
CA LEU A 84 10.36 18.63 -11.26
C LEU A 84 10.99 18.26 -9.92
N LYS A 85 12.24 18.65 -9.69
CA LYS A 85 12.92 18.45 -8.41
C LYS A 85 12.24 19.18 -7.25
N ALA A 86 11.70 20.37 -7.47
CA ALA A 86 10.97 21.13 -6.46
C ALA A 86 9.63 20.45 -6.07
N MET A 87 9.00 19.71 -6.99
CA MET A 87 7.76 18.94 -6.76
C MET A 87 8.02 17.60 -6.09
N SER A 88 9.20 17.01 -6.27
CA SER A 88 9.54 15.65 -5.89
C SER A 88 9.91 15.52 -4.41
N ASP A 89 9.65 14.32 -3.84
CA ASP A 89 10.17 13.89 -2.53
C ASP A 89 11.55 13.21 -2.67
N THR A 90 11.97 12.86 -3.90
CA THR A 90 13.26 12.22 -4.15
C THR A 90 14.35 13.25 -4.51
N GLN A 91 15.60 12.96 -4.14
CA GLN A 91 16.75 13.83 -4.49
C GLN A 91 17.08 13.79 -5.98
N THR A 92 16.82 12.65 -6.62
CA THR A 92 17.08 12.38 -8.05
C THR A 92 15.80 11.94 -8.75
N PRO A 93 14.90 12.87 -9.12
CA PRO A 93 13.67 12.54 -9.84
C PRO A 93 13.96 11.87 -11.18
N GLN A 94 13.10 10.94 -11.59
CA GLN A 94 13.26 10.17 -12.82
C GLN A 94 12.53 10.77 -14.03
N GLY A 95 12.37 12.08 -14.08
CA GLY A 95 11.83 12.79 -15.22
C GLY A 95 10.31 12.83 -15.35
N ILE A 96 9.55 12.13 -14.48
CA ILE A 96 8.09 12.08 -14.48
C ILE A 96 7.51 12.07 -13.08
N LEU A 97 6.41 12.83 -12.89
CA LEU A 97 5.61 12.88 -11.68
C LEU A 97 4.14 13.04 -12.07
N ALA A 98 3.26 12.20 -11.51
CA ALA A 98 1.82 12.32 -11.69
C ALA A 98 1.12 12.69 -10.37
N LEU A 99 0.04 13.45 -10.47
CA LEU A 99 -0.95 13.63 -9.41
C LEU A 99 -2.12 12.69 -9.69
N ALA A 100 -2.45 11.86 -8.72
CA ALA A 100 -3.48 10.85 -8.84
C ALA A 100 -4.60 11.06 -7.80
N LYS A 101 -5.83 10.69 -8.15
CA LYS A 101 -6.98 10.69 -7.25
C LYS A 101 -6.89 9.53 -6.28
N GLN A 102 -7.14 9.78 -5.00
CA GLN A 102 -7.16 8.76 -3.95
C GLN A 102 -8.26 7.71 -4.18
N TYR A 103 -8.02 6.51 -3.67
CA TYR A 103 -9.00 5.45 -3.61
C TYR A 103 -9.84 5.60 -2.34
N HIS A 104 -11.12 5.27 -2.43
CA HIS A 104 -12.04 5.29 -1.31
C HIS A 104 -12.78 3.95 -1.26
N TYR A 105 -12.32 3.07 -0.38
CA TYR A 105 -12.97 1.80 -0.11
C TYR A 105 -13.62 1.85 1.27
N GLY A 106 -14.81 1.28 1.39
CA GLY A 106 -15.42 0.96 2.66
C GLY A 106 -15.14 -0.49 3.09
N LEU A 107 -15.27 -0.80 4.36
CA LEU A 107 -15.11 -2.18 4.84
C LEU A 107 -16.07 -3.16 4.12
N LYS A 108 -17.27 -2.71 3.79
CA LYS A 108 -18.26 -3.49 3.02
C LYS A 108 -17.75 -3.88 1.62
N ASP A 109 -17.00 -3.00 0.97
CA ASP A 109 -16.46 -3.28 -0.37
C ASP A 109 -15.44 -4.44 -0.31
N LEU A 110 -14.64 -4.49 0.77
CA LEU A 110 -13.69 -5.57 1.00
C LEU A 110 -14.39 -6.89 1.35
N LEU A 111 -15.46 -6.83 2.14
CA LEU A 111 -16.23 -8.00 2.59
C LEU A 111 -17.13 -8.59 1.49
N SER A 112 -17.46 -7.84 0.45
CA SER A 112 -18.35 -8.28 -0.64
C SER A 112 -17.65 -9.13 -1.70
N GLN A 113 -16.34 -9.36 -1.60
CA GLN A 113 -15.59 -10.14 -2.57
C GLN A 113 -15.92 -11.63 -2.45
N SER A 114 -15.99 -12.34 -3.58
CA SER A 114 -16.29 -13.76 -3.62
C SER A 114 -15.09 -14.64 -3.25
N GLY A 115 -15.35 -15.81 -2.67
CA GLY A 115 -14.32 -16.78 -2.29
C GLY A 115 -13.80 -16.60 -0.87
N ALA A 116 -12.86 -17.46 -0.46
CA ALA A 116 -12.24 -17.40 0.86
C ALA A 116 -11.39 -16.13 0.98
N ALA A 117 -11.82 -15.19 1.84
CA ALA A 117 -11.15 -13.93 2.03
C ALA A 117 -9.77 -14.11 2.70
N HIS A 118 -8.85 -13.17 2.42
CA HIS A 118 -7.55 -13.12 3.06
C HIS A 118 -7.21 -11.67 3.39
N PHE A 119 -7.31 -11.30 4.66
CA PHE A 119 -7.09 -9.94 5.14
C PHE A 119 -5.81 -9.80 5.95
N ILE A 120 -5.17 -8.64 5.84
CA ILE A 120 -4.18 -8.16 6.78
C ILE A 120 -4.79 -6.98 7.54
N VAL A 121 -4.80 -7.05 8.85
CA VAL A 121 -5.30 -6.01 9.74
C VAL A 121 -4.12 -5.40 10.49
N LEU A 122 -3.92 -4.11 10.34
CA LEU A 122 -2.79 -3.39 10.90
C LEU A 122 -3.23 -2.49 12.05
N GLU A 123 -2.63 -2.69 13.22
CA GLU A 123 -2.80 -1.82 14.38
C GLU A 123 -1.56 -0.95 14.56
N ARG A 124 -1.70 0.35 14.32
CA ARG A 124 -0.67 1.38 14.56
C ARG A 124 0.68 1.07 13.89
N LEU A 125 0.67 0.52 12.69
CA LEU A 125 1.89 0.31 11.90
C LEU A 125 2.47 1.67 11.48
N GLN A 126 3.69 2.01 11.91
CA GLN A 126 4.23 3.37 11.76
C GLN A 126 5.23 3.52 10.61
N ASP A 127 6.00 2.48 10.26
CA ASP A 127 7.01 2.61 9.21
C ASP A 127 6.39 2.57 7.81
N PRO A 128 6.56 3.66 7.01
CA PRO A 128 6.05 3.71 5.64
C PRO A 128 6.61 2.62 4.72
N GLY A 129 7.85 2.18 4.96
CA GLY A 129 8.49 1.11 4.19
C GLY A 129 7.83 -0.24 4.46
N ASN A 130 7.49 -0.53 5.73
CA ASN A 130 6.75 -1.73 6.11
C ASN A 130 5.37 -1.76 5.46
N LEU A 131 4.61 -0.66 5.55
CA LEU A 131 3.28 -0.58 4.95
C LEU A 131 3.31 -0.86 3.44
N GLY A 132 4.22 -0.20 2.72
CA GLY A 132 4.34 -0.44 1.28
C GLY A 132 4.82 -1.85 0.93
N THR A 133 5.69 -2.45 1.75
CA THR A 133 6.15 -3.83 1.58
C THR A 133 5.02 -4.83 1.84
N ILE A 134 4.18 -4.60 2.86
CA ILE A 134 3.00 -5.43 3.15
C ILE A 134 2.03 -5.43 1.97
N LEU A 135 1.71 -4.25 1.41
CA LEU A 135 0.85 -4.16 0.22
C LEU A 135 1.44 -4.92 -0.97
N ARG A 136 2.73 -4.73 -1.24
CA ARG A 136 3.42 -5.41 -2.35
C ARG A 136 3.45 -6.93 -2.18
N ALA A 137 3.80 -7.42 -0.99
CA ALA A 137 3.80 -8.84 -0.68
C ALA A 137 2.37 -9.41 -0.70
N GLY A 138 1.41 -8.63 -0.20
CA GLY A 138 -0.01 -8.99 -0.19
C GLY A 138 -0.59 -9.16 -1.58
N GLU A 139 -0.30 -8.26 -2.51
CA GLU A 139 -0.66 -8.43 -3.92
C GLU A 139 -0.11 -9.75 -4.47
N ALA A 140 1.18 -10.01 -4.25
CA ALA A 140 1.83 -11.23 -4.73
C ALA A 140 1.25 -12.51 -4.09
N ALA A 141 0.79 -12.43 -2.84
CA ALA A 141 0.16 -13.53 -2.13
C ALA A 141 -1.36 -13.65 -2.40
N GLY A 142 -1.96 -12.69 -3.11
CA GLY A 142 -3.39 -12.69 -3.45
C GLY A 142 -4.31 -12.33 -2.26
N ILE A 143 -3.93 -11.33 -1.44
CA ILE A 143 -4.80 -10.87 -0.36
C ILE A 143 -6.05 -10.17 -0.89
N THR A 144 -7.15 -10.28 -0.15
CA THR A 144 -8.41 -9.60 -0.44
C THR A 144 -8.31 -8.10 -0.15
N GLY A 145 -7.58 -7.73 0.89
CA GLY A 145 -7.37 -6.32 1.24
C GLY A 145 -6.65 -6.10 2.56
N VAL A 146 -6.34 -4.83 2.82
CA VAL A 146 -5.69 -4.37 4.05
C VAL A 146 -6.64 -3.47 4.84
N ILE A 147 -6.82 -3.76 6.12
CA ILE A 147 -7.62 -2.98 7.05
C ILE A 147 -6.68 -2.32 8.04
N MET A 148 -6.78 -1.03 8.21
CA MET A 148 -5.86 -0.22 9.00
C MET A 148 -6.63 0.64 10.00
N ASP A 149 -6.10 0.82 11.19
CA ASP A 149 -6.59 1.85 12.10
C ASP A 149 -6.14 3.25 11.66
N SER A 150 -6.76 4.28 12.24
CA SER A 150 -6.47 5.69 11.94
C SER A 150 -5.06 6.12 12.36
N GLN A 151 -4.34 5.34 13.18
CA GLN A 151 -2.99 5.62 13.63
C GLN A 151 -1.92 4.96 12.76
N THR A 152 -2.29 4.08 11.84
CA THR A 152 -1.36 3.49 10.86
C THR A 152 -0.85 4.57 9.89
N ALA A 153 0.39 4.42 9.42
CA ALA A 153 1.04 5.35 8.50
C ALA A 153 0.16 5.68 7.29
N ASP A 154 0.24 6.92 6.82
CA ASP A 154 -0.50 7.38 5.64
C ASP A 154 -0.08 6.60 4.38
N ILE A 155 -1.00 5.82 3.83
CA ILE A 155 -0.78 5.00 2.63
C ILE A 155 -0.37 5.83 1.41
N TYR A 156 -0.81 7.10 1.35
CA TYR A 156 -0.47 8.03 0.27
C TYR A 156 0.82 8.81 0.51
N ASN A 157 1.56 8.50 1.59
CA ASN A 157 2.92 9.02 1.77
C ASN A 157 3.80 8.57 0.58
N PRO A 158 4.58 9.47 -0.05
CA PRO A 158 5.40 9.12 -1.20
C PRO A 158 6.36 7.95 -0.98
N LYS A 159 6.86 7.77 0.25
CA LYS A 159 7.71 6.61 0.59
C LYS A 159 6.91 5.31 0.56
N VAL A 160 5.65 5.31 1.04
CA VAL A 160 4.74 4.15 0.94
C VAL A 160 4.47 3.85 -0.53
N ILE A 161 4.00 4.85 -1.29
CA ILE A 161 3.66 4.70 -2.72
C ILE A 161 4.81 4.05 -3.49
N ARG A 162 6.03 4.55 -3.34
CA ARG A 162 7.21 3.95 -3.99
C ARG A 162 7.46 2.50 -3.57
N SER A 163 7.29 2.21 -2.27
CA SER A 163 7.54 0.85 -1.74
C SER A 163 6.53 -0.18 -2.22
N THR A 164 5.31 0.23 -2.58
CA THR A 164 4.27 -0.68 -3.09
C THR A 164 4.58 -1.25 -4.47
N MET A 165 5.44 -0.57 -5.26
CA MET A 165 5.75 -0.96 -6.64
C MET A 165 4.49 -1.19 -7.49
N GLY A 166 3.44 -0.35 -7.31
CA GLY A 166 2.17 -0.41 -8.04
C GLY A 166 1.06 -1.19 -7.32
N ALA A 167 1.35 -1.98 -6.28
CA ALA A 167 0.33 -2.74 -5.55
C ALA A 167 -0.79 -1.86 -4.97
N VAL A 168 -0.51 -0.60 -4.64
CA VAL A 168 -1.50 0.35 -4.16
C VAL A 168 -2.64 0.61 -5.15
N PHE A 169 -2.44 0.37 -6.44
CA PHE A 169 -3.47 0.53 -7.47
C PHE A 169 -4.38 -0.69 -7.61
N ARG A 170 -4.01 -1.84 -7.01
CA ARG A 170 -4.67 -3.13 -7.22
C ARG A 170 -5.18 -3.79 -5.94
N VAL A 171 -4.51 -3.56 -4.80
CA VAL A 171 -4.92 -4.10 -3.51
C VAL A 171 -5.89 -3.15 -2.83
N PRO A 172 -7.14 -3.55 -2.55
CA PRO A 172 -8.07 -2.74 -1.78
C PRO A 172 -7.57 -2.52 -0.35
N PHE A 173 -7.86 -1.35 0.21
CA PHE A 173 -7.51 -1.03 1.59
C PHE A 173 -8.52 -0.05 2.20
N VAL A 174 -8.66 -0.08 3.51
CA VAL A 174 -9.55 0.82 4.25
C VAL A 174 -8.92 1.25 5.56
N TYR A 175 -9.09 2.53 5.91
CA TYR A 175 -8.88 3.02 7.27
C TYR A 175 -10.18 2.97 8.03
N VAL A 176 -10.14 2.44 9.25
CA VAL A 176 -11.30 2.36 10.15
C VAL A 176 -11.02 3.16 11.43
N GLU A 177 -12.04 3.88 11.91
CA GLU A 177 -11.96 4.64 13.16
C GLU A 177 -12.02 3.72 14.39
N ASP A 178 -12.82 2.66 14.30
CA ASP A 178 -12.98 1.65 15.34
C ASP A 178 -12.55 0.28 14.82
N LEU A 179 -11.31 -0.10 15.14
CA LEU A 179 -10.74 -1.38 14.72
C LEU A 179 -11.47 -2.56 15.36
N LYS A 180 -11.98 -2.44 16.58
CA LYS A 180 -12.72 -3.51 17.25
C LYS A 180 -14.05 -3.79 16.56
N ALA A 181 -14.78 -2.73 16.20
CA ALA A 181 -16.01 -2.88 15.43
C ALA A 181 -15.75 -3.51 14.05
N ALA A 182 -14.61 -3.17 13.41
CA ALA A 182 -14.21 -3.79 12.15
C ALA A 182 -13.90 -5.28 12.32
N LEU A 183 -13.18 -5.67 13.38
CA LEU A 183 -12.89 -7.08 13.69
C LEU A 183 -14.17 -7.89 13.95
N SER A 184 -15.15 -7.31 14.67
CA SER A 184 -16.46 -7.96 14.86
C SER A 184 -17.16 -8.21 13.52
N GLN A 185 -17.17 -7.21 12.62
CA GLN A 185 -17.76 -7.39 11.30
C GLN A 185 -17.05 -8.46 10.46
N LEU A 186 -15.71 -8.57 10.54
CA LEU A 186 -14.97 -9.65 9.89
C LEU A 186 -15.44 -11.02 10.38
N LYS A 187 -15.56 -11.20 11.70
CA LYS A 187 -16.06 -12.46 12.30
C LYS A 187 -17.49 -12.79 11.88
N ASP A 188 -18.36 -11.79 11.87
CA ASP A 188 -19.76 -11.94 11.41
C ASP A 188 -19.85 -12.41 9.95
N HIS A 189 -18.80 -12.13 9.15
CA HIS A 189 -18.66 -12.62 7.77
C HIS A 189 -17.83 -13.93 7.66
N GLY A 190 -17.61 -14.61 8.77
CA GLY A 190 -16.95 -15.92 8.78
C GLY A 190 -15.42 -15.85 8.61
N VAL A 191 -14.79 -14.69 8.84
CA VAL A 191 -13.33 -14.57 8.81
C VAL A 191 -12.74 -15.04 10.14
N HIS A 192 -11.90 -16.05 10.13
CA HIS A 192 -11.13 -16.47 11.30
C HIS A 192 -9.93 -15.55 11.51
N LEU A 193 -9.81 -14.98 12.69
CA LEU A 193 -8.81 -13.99 13.04
C LEU A 193 -7.63 -14.61 13.78
N TYR A 194 -6.44 -14.41 13.25
CA TYR A 194 -5.18 -14.87 13.83
C TYR A 194 -4.35 -13.69 14.32
N ALA A 195 -4.00 -13.67 15.62
CA ALA A 195 -3.03 -12.71 16.15
C ALA A 195 -1.61 -13.23 15.96
N ALA A 196 -0.79 -12.53 15.20
CA ALA A 196 0.65 -12.77 15.14
C ALA A 196 1.29 -12.27 16.44
N HIS A 197 1.54 -13.17 17.39
CA HIS A 197 1.90 -12.79 18.75
C HIS A 197 2.89 -13.79 19.39
N LEU A 198 3.83 -13.28 20.18
CA LEU A 198 4.85 -14.11 20.87
C LEU A 198 4.24 -15.12 21.85
N LYS A 199 3.06 -14.84 22.42
CA LYS A 199 2.32 -15.76 23.30
C LYS A 199 1.63 -16.90 22.51
N GLY A 200 1.73 -16.93 21.19
CA GLY A 200 1.16 -18.01 20.37
C GLY A 200 1.69 -19.36 20.81
N GLN A 201 0.78 -20.33 20.98
CA GLN A 201 1.15 -21.68 21.35
C GLN A 201 1.54 -22.49 20.11
N ASN A 202 0.78 -22.34 19.03
CA ASN A 202 0.99 -23.08 17.80
C ASN A 202 1.91 -22.32 16.84
N PRO A 203 2.88 -22.99 16.20
CA PRO A 203 3.53 -22.49 15.02
C PRO A 203 2.54 -22.17 13.92
N TYR A 204 2.78 -21.07 13.19
CA TYR A 204 1.87 -20.59 12.13
C TYR A 204 1.59 -21.64 11.05
N ASP A 205 2.53 -22.53 10.77
CA ASP A 205 2.47 -23.56 9.73
C ASP A 205 1.68 -24.83 10.16
N GLN A 206 1.16 -24.85 11.39
CA GLN A 206 0.31 -25.92 11.91
C GLN A 206 -1.19 -25.58 11.90
N GLU A 207 -1.54 -24.36 11.52
CA GLU A 207 -2.92 -23.89 11.42
C GLU A 207 -3.48 -24.09 9.99
N ASP A 208 -4.80 -24.17 9.86
CA ASP A 208 -5.51 -24.27 8.59
C ASP A 208 -5.98 -22.87 8.14
N TYR A 209 -5.48 -22.41 7.00
CA TYR A 209 -5.82 -21.11 6.38
C TYR A 209 -6.62 -21.27 5.08
N THR A 210 -7.24 -22.39 4.86
CA THR A 210 -7.97 -22.66 3.61
C THR A 210 -9.25 -21.85 3.49
N GLU A 211 -9.88 -21.56 4.64
CA GLU A 211 -11.07 -20.72 4.76
C GLU A 211 -10.71 -19.22 4.91
N SER A 212 -11.73 -18.38 5.03
CA SER A 212 -11.55 -16.92 5.20
C SER A 212 -10.71 -16.61 6.42
N THR A 213 -9.59 -15.90 6.20
CA THR A 213 -8.51 -15.69 7.17
C THR A 213 -8.16 -14.22 7.29
N GLY A 214 -7.95 -13.73 8.51
CA GLY A 214 -7.44 -12.40 8.79
C GLY A 214 -6.28 -12.44 9.78
N PHE A 215 -5.11 -11.85 9.45
CA PHE A 215 -3.98 -11.73 10.37
C PHE A 215 -3.95 -10.35 11.00
N LEU A 216 -3.89 -10.29 12.33
CA LEU A 216 -3.67 -9.07 13.09
C LEU A 216 -2.18 -8.85 13.29
N ILE A 217 -1.68 -7.72 12.82
CA ILE A 217 -0.27 -7.31 12.87
C ILE A 217 -0.20 -5.99 13.63
N GLY A 218 0.62 -5.93 14.65
CA GLY A 218 0.78 -4.77 15.50
C GLY A 218 1.90 -3.82 15.08
N ASN A 219 2.10 -2.81 15.91
CA ASN A 219 3.17 -1.84 15.83
C ASN A 219 4.55 -2.51 15.90
N GLU A 220 5.55 -1.96 15.20
CA GLU A 220 6.90 -2.52 15.10
C GLU A 220 7.63 -2.63 16.45
N ALA A 221 7.37 -1.72 17.37
CA ALA A 221 8.05 -1.68 18.67
C ALA A 221 7.22 -2.32 19.79
N GLN A 222 5.90 -2.12 19.77
CA GLN A 222 5.00 -2.54 20.86
C GLN A 222 4.22 -3.84 20.55
N GLY A 223 4.20 -4.26 19.29
CA GLY A 223 3.36 -5.36 18.83
C GLY A 223 1.88 -5.00 18.83
N LEU A 224 1.02 -6.00 18.87
CA LEU A 224 -0.42 -5.85 19.07
C LEU A 224 -0.72 -5.43 20.51
N SER A 225 -1.70 -4.55 20.71
CA SER A 225 -2.24 -4.31 22.03
C SER A 225 -2.95 -5.55 22.57
N ASP A 226 -2.94 -5.77 23.89
CA ASP A 226 -3.65 -6.89 24.51
C ASP A 226 -5.15 -6.82 24.18
N GLU A 227 -5.70 -5.61 24.03
CA GLU A 227 -7.09 -5.37 23.67
C GLU A 227 -7.42 -5.93 22.28
N ILE A 228 -6.64 -5.60 21.26
CA ILE A 228 -6.85 -6.07 19.87
C ILE A 228 -6.48 -7.55 19.75
N ALA A 229 -5.37 -7.97 20.37
CA ALA A 229 -4.96 -9.36 20.35
C ALA A 229 -6.03 -10.29 20.93
N SER A 230 -6.69 -9.91 22.03
CA SER A 230 -7.74 -10.72 22.69
C SER A 230 -9.00 -10.93 21.84
N LEU A 231 -9.17 -10.16 20.74
CA LEU A 231 -10.27 -10.34 19.80
C LEU A 231 -9.98 -11.38 18.73
N ALA A 232 -8.73 -11.85 18.61
CA ALA A 232 -8.39 -12.94 17.70
C ALA A 232 -8.97 -14.27 18.19
N ASP A 233 -9.27 -15.16 17.24
CA ASP A 233 -9.74 -16.52 17.53
C ASP A 233 -8.56 -17.41 17.91
N THR A 234 -7.40 -17.17 17.30
CA THR A 234 -6.19 -17.98 17.49
C THR A 234 -4.94 -17.08 17.56
N TYR A 235 -4.01 -17.43 18.46
CA TYR A 235 -2.68 -16.81 18.51
C TYR A 235 -1.68 -17.70 17.79
N VAL A 236 -0.98 -17.15 16.82
CA VAL A 236 0.06 -17.85 16.06
C VAL A 236 1.42 -17.20 16.23
N LYS A 237 2.45 -18.01 16.18
CA LYS A 237 3.84 -17.53 16.21
C LYS A 237 4.64 -18.04 15.02
N ILE A 238 5.63 -17.27 14.59
CA ILE A 238 6.66 -17.71 13.68
C ILE A 238 7.82 -18.20 14.55
N PRO A 239 8.17 -19.52 14.52
CA PRO A 239 9.25 -20.05 15.35
C PRO A 239 10.60 -19.40 14.99
N MET A 240 11.32 -18.91 15.99
CA MET A 240 12.67 -18.36 15.85
C MET A 240 13.70 -19.40 16.27
N ALA A 241 14.63 -19.76 15.39
CA ALA A 241 15.71 -20.70 15.70
C ALA A 241 16.91 -20.05 16.38
N GLY A 242 17.03 -18.72 16.27
CA GLY A 242 18.12 -17.93 16.84
C GLY A 242 17.69 -17.16 18.10
N SER A 243 18.50 -16.18 18.47
CA SER A 243 18.29 -15.33 19.65
C SER A 243 17.40 -14.11 19.41
N VAL A 244 16.98 -13.85 18.16
CA VAL A 244 16.05 -12.76 17.87
C VAL A 244 14.66 -13.11 18.35
N GLU A 245 13.99 -12.14 18.98
CA GLU A 245 12.64 -12.37 19.55
C GLU A 245 11.52 -12.29 18.51
N SER A 246 11.71 -11.50 17.45
CA SER A 246 10.69 -11.25 16.44
C SER A 246 11.30 -10.91 15.07
N LEU A 247 10.47 -10.99 14.04
CA LEU A 247 10.76 -10.47 12.70
C LEU A 247 10.25 -9.05 12.54
N ASN A 248 10.82 -8.33 11.58
CA ASN A 248 10.22 -7.10 11.06
C ASN A 248 8.75 -7.35 10.65
N ALA A 249 7.86 -6.38 10.93
CA ALA A 249 6.42 -6.53 10.71
C ALA A 249 6.05 -6.91 9.26
N ALA A 250 6.73 -6.33 8.26
CA ALA A 250 6.47 -6.66 6.86
C ALA A 250 6.97 -8.06 6.49
N ILE A 251 8.08 -8.51 7.09
CA ILE A 251 8.60 -9.86 6.90
C ILE A 251 7.66 -10.88 7.54
N ALA A 252 7.24 -10.66 8.79
CA ALA A 252 6.27 -11.51 9.47
C ALA A 252 4.97 -11.63 8.68
N SER A 253 4.41 -10.50 8.24
CA SER A 253 3.21 -10.47 7.39
C SER A 253 3.41 -11.27 6.10
N SER A 254 4.57 -11.14 5.46
CA SER A 254 4.87 -11.86 4.21
C SER A 254 4.90 -13.36 4.42
N VAL A 255 5.55 -13.85 5.50
CA VAL A 255 5.59 -15.28 5.85
C VAL A 255 4.17 -15.83 6.01
N LEU A 256 3.32 -15.14 6.77
CA LEU A 256 1.94 -15.54 7.01
C LEU A 256 1.10 -15.52 5.73
N MET A 257 1.20 -14.46 4.93
CA MET A 257 0.45 -14.32 3.67
C MET A 257 0.81 -15.43 2.67
N PHE A 258 2.10 -15.75 2.54
CA PHE A 258 2.53 -16.79 1.61
C PHE A 258 2.22 -18.19 2.11
N GLU A 259 2.06 -18.41 3.41
CA GLU A 259 1.56 -19.69 3.95
C GLU A 259 0.09 -19.92 3.54
N VAL A 260 -0.78 -18.90 3.68
CA VAL A 260 -2.16 -18.97 3.15
C VAL A 260 -2.16 -19.29 1.65
N ALA A 261 -1.35 -18.56 0.88
CA ALA A 261 -1.24 -18.79 -0.57
C ALA A 261 -0.75 -20.21 -0.89
N ARG A 262 0.19 -20.75 -0.11
CA ARG A 262 0.68 -22.13 -0.26
C ARG A 262 -0.43 -23.14 -0.02
N GLN A 263 -1.15 -23.02 1.10
CA GLN A 263 -2.21 -23.98 1.46
C GLN A 263 -3.33 -23.97 0.44
N ARG A 264 -3.85 -22.80 0.06
CA ARG A 264 -4.94 -22.66 -0.92
C ARG A 264 -4.55 -23.12 -2.33
N ARG A 265 -3.27 -23.00 -2.71
CA ARG A 265 -2.77 -23.53 -3.98
C ARG A 265 -2.73 -25.05 -4.02
N ASN A 266 -2.50 -25.70 -2.88
CA ASN A 266 -2.44 -27.17 -2.76
C ASN A 266 -3.83 -27.84 -2.69
N GLN A 267 -4.91 -27.05 -2.59
CA GLN A 267 -6.29 -27.58 -2.65
C GLN A 267 -6.82 -27.68 -4.09
N LYS A 268 -6.15 -27.05 -5.06
CA LYS A 268 -6.48 -27.12 -6.48
C LYS A 268 -5.78 -28.31 -7.14
#